data_702775c2f98c7a3aaf2d5016e4341c8e
#
_entry.id   702775c2f98c7a3aaf2d5016e4341c8e
#
_cell.length_a   1.000
_cell.length_b   1.000
_cell.length_c   1.000
_cell.angle_alpha   90.00
_cell.angle_beta   90.00
_cell.angle_gamma   90.00
#
_symmetry.space_group_name_H-M   'P 1'
#
loop_
_entity.id
_entity.type
_entity.pdbx_description
1 polymer ?
#
loop_
_entity_poly.entity_id
_entity_poly.type
_entity_poly.pdbx_seq_one_letter_code
_entity_poly.pdbx_strand_id
1 'polypeptide(L)'
;MDWQEFMGRTLAECGTLAKEIPDTISGFDQMGKAAKAGGALDLKTKEFMALGIAIATRCDSCIGFHVQALIRLKTTREELCEG
;
A
#
# COMPACT_ATOMS: atom_id res chain seq x y z
N MET A 1 -15.23 -8.57 -7.84
CA MET A 1 -14.39 -7.41 -8.23
C MET A 1 -13.13 -7.91 -8.91
N ASP A 2 -12.76 -7.29 -10.02
CA ASP A 2 -11.44 -7.53 -10.64
C ASP A 2 -10.43 -6.60 -9.97
N TRP A 3 -9.60 -7.15 -9.11
CA TRP A 3 -8.62 -6.38 -8.35
C TRP A 3 -7.58 -5.69 -9.22
N GLN A 4 -7.16 -6.35 -10.30
CA GLN A 4 -6.16 -5.76 -11.21
C GLN A 4 -6.72 -4.53 -11.93
N GLU A 5 -7.94 -4.65 -12.43
CA GLU A 5 -8.63 -3.54 -13.09
C GLU A 5 -8.88 -2.39 -12.11
N PHE A 6 -9.38 -2.71 -10.92
CA PHE A 6 -9.64 -1.72 -9.88
C PHE A 6 -8.35 -0.97 -9.50
N MET A 7 -7.26 -1.69 -9.28
CA MET A 7 -6.00 -1.07 -8.88
C MET A 7 -5.37 -0.24 -10.00
N GLY A 8 -5.49 -0.70 -11.25
CA GLY A 8 -5.02 0.08 -12.39
C GLY A 8 -5.75 1.40 -12.51
N ARG A 9 -7.05 1.39 -12.33
CA ARG A 9 -7.89 2.60 -12.33
C ARG A 9 -7.55 3.53 -11.17
N THR A 10 -7.36 2.96 -9.98
CA THR A 10 -6.97 3.72 -8.78
C THR A 10 -5.63 4.42 -8.98
N LEU A 11 -4.63 3.72 -9.53
CA LEU A 11 -3.34 4.30 -9.83
C LEU A 11 -3.44 5.46 -10.83
N ALA A 12 -4.27 5.31 -11.86
CA ALA A 12 -4.49 6.38 -12.84
C ALA A 12 -5.11 7.62 -12.18
N GLU A 13 -6.08 7.42 -11.29
CA GLU A 13 -6.72 8.51 -10.55
C GLU A 13 -5.75 9.19 -9.60
N CYS A 14 -4.91 8.42 -8.90
CA CYS A 14 -3.86 8.97 -8.05
C CYS A 14 -2.86 9.79 -8.87
N GLY A 15 -2.50 9.33 -10.07
CA GLY A 15 -1.63 10.07 -10.97
C GLY A 15 -2.24 11.41 -11.40
N THR A 16 -3.53 11.44 -11.67
CA THR A 16 -4.25 12.66 -11.99
C THR A 16 -4.22 13.65 -10.82
N LEU A 17 -4.50 13.16 -9.62
CA LEU A 17 -4.45 13.98 -8.41
C LEU A 17 -3.04 14.53 -8.16
N ALA A 18 -2.01 13.72 -8.37
CA ALA A 18 -0.63 14.14 -8.18
C ALA A 18 -0.24 15.29 -9.13
N LYS A 19 -0.82 15.34 -10.32
CA LYS A 19 -0.59 16.46 -11.25
C LYS A 19 -1.24 17.75 -10.77
N GLU A 20 -2.36 17.65 -10.09
CA GLU A 20 -3.10 18.81 -9.56
C GLU A 20 -2.47 19.38 -8.29
N ILE A 21 -1.99 18.52 -7.39
CA ILE A 21 -1.40 18.91 -6.11
C ILE A 21 -0.08 18.19 -5.86
N PRO A 22 0.94 18.45 -6.71
CA PRO A 22 2.18 17.66 -6.68
C PRO A 22 2.92 17.74 -5.34
N ASP A 23 2.97 18.90 -4.72
CA ASP A 23 3.71 19.05 -3.46
C ASP A 23 3.03 18.31 -2.31
N THR A 24 1.71 18.31 -2.28
CA THR A 24 0.94 17.58 -1.27
C THR A 24 1.16 16.09 -1.40
N ILE A 25 1.07 15.58 -2.61
CA ILE A 25 1.27 14.14 -2.87
C ILE A 25 2.72 13.74 -2.58
N SER A 26 3.68 14.58 -2.95
CA SER A 26 5.09 14.33 -2.63
C SER A 26 5.31 14.24 -1.12
N GLY A 27 4.71 15.16 -0.35
CA GLY A 27 4.80 15.13 1.11
C GLY A 27 4.18 13.88 1.72
N PHE A 28 3.04 13.47 1.21
CA PHE A 28 2.38 12.23 1.61
C PHE A 28 3.27 11.01 1.34
N ASP A 29 3.85 10.93 0.15
CA ASP A 29 4.73 9.83 -0.23
C ASP A 29 5.98 9.78 0.65
N GLN A 30 6.59 10.93 0.95
CA GLN A 30 7.75 11.02 1.83
C GLN A 30 7.42 10.55 3.25
N MET A 31 6.28 10.95 3.77
CA MET A 31 5.81 10.52 5.08
C MET A 31 5.63 9.00 5.11
N GLY A 32 5.02 8.44 4.08
CA GLY A 32 4.82 7.00 3.96
C GLY A 32 6.15 6.23 3.92
N LYS A 33 7.11 6.72 3.15
CA LYS A 33 8.45 6.12 3.07
C LYS A 33 9.17 6.15 4.41
N ALA A 34 9.11 7.28 5.11
CA ALA A 34 9.75 7.42 6.42
C ALA A 34 9.12 6.47 7.44
N ALA A 35 7.80 6.40 7.46
CA ALA A 35 7.08 5.52 8.38
C ALA A 35 7.39 4.04 8.15
N LYS A 36 7.59 3.64 6.89
CA LYS A 36 7.86 2.25 6.51
C LYS A 36 9.34 1.89 6.47
N ALA A 37 10.24 2.85 6.63
CA ALA A 37 11.67 2.58 6.64
C ALA A 37 12.02 1.54 7.70
N GLY A 38 12.91 0.62 7.36
CA GLY A 38 13.32 -0.45 8.26
C GLY A 38 13.97 0.11 9.53
N GLY A 39 13.60 -0.47 10.68
CA GLY A 39 14.12 -0.10 11.99
C GLY A 39 14.01 -1.32 12.90
N ALA A 40 13.51 -1.12 14.10
CA ALA A 40 13.23 -2.26 15.01
C ALA A 40 12.26 -3.25 14.38
N LEU A 41 11.32 -2.75 13.58
CA LEU A 41 10.44 -3.58 12.75
C LEU A 41 10.85 -3.43 11.31
N ASP A 42 10.90 -4.53 10.56
CA ASP A 42 11.24 -4.48 9.14
C ASP A 42 10.04 -4.00 8.30
N LEU A 43 10.30 -3.68 7.05
CA LEU A 43 9.29 -3.18 6.12
C LEU A 43 8.16 -4.19 5.93
N LYS A 44 8.48 -5.48 5.81
CA LYS A 44 7.48 -6.53 5.60
C LYS A 44 6.50 -6.60 6.77
N THR A 45 7.00 -6.53 8.01
CA THR A 45 6.18 -6.50 9.21
C THR A 45 5.26 -5.28 9.21
N LYS A 46 5.81 -4.12 8.89
CA LYS A 46 5.02 -2.87 8.83
C LYS A 46 3.94 -2.93 7.76
N GLU A 47 4.23 -3.53 6.60
CA GLU A 47 3.22 -3.70 5.54
C GLU A 47 2.10 -4.65 5.98
N PHE A 48 2.40 -5.71 6.73
CA PHE A 48 1.37 -6.57 7.30
C PHE A 48 0.49 -5.83 8.31
N MET A 49 1.09 -4.99 9.15
CA MET A 49 0.32 -4.16 10.08
C MET A 49 -0.62 -3.22 9.34
N ALA A 50 -0.11 -2.56 8.31
CA ALA A 50 -0.91 -1.66 7.48
C ALA A 50 -2.04 -2.41 6.75
N LEU A 51 -1.76 -3.62 6.27
CA LEU A 51 -2.77 -4.46 5.63
C LEU A 51 -3.89 -4.81 6.61
N GLY A 52 -3.55 -5.16 7.85
CA GLY A 52 -4.54 -5.45 8.88
C GLY A 52 -5.46 -4.26 9.13
N ILE A 53 -4.89 -3.06 9.21
CA ILE A 53 -5.67 -1.83 9.38
C ILE A 53 -6.55 -1.57 8.16
N ALA A 54 -6.02 -1.77 6.96
CA ALA A 54 -6.77 -1.59 5.72
C ALA A 54 -7.99 -2.51 5.64
N ILE A 55 -7.83 -3.77 6.05
CA ILE A 55 -8.93 -4.73 6.11
C ILE A 55 -9.97 -4.30 7.13
N ALA A 56 -9.53 -3.92 8.32
CA ALA A 56 -10.43 -3.49 9.41
C ALA A 56 -11.25 -2.25 9.03
N THR A 57 -10.65 -1.32 8.29
CA THR A 57 -11.31 -0.10 7.83
C THR A 57 -12.04 -0.27 6.51
N ARG A 58 -11.97 -1.45 5.89
CA ARG A 58 -12.61 -1.78 4.61
C ARG A 58 -12.19 -0.84 3.48
N CYS A 59 -10.91 -0.48 3.46
CA CYS A 59 -10.36 0.37 2.41
C CYS A 59 -9.83 -0.51 1.27
N ASP A 60 -10.62 -0.70 0.21
CA ASP A 60 -10.26 -1.58 -0.90
C ASP A 60 -8.94 -1.18 -1.56
N SER A 61 -8.75 0.11 -1.84
CA SER A 61 -7.51 0.58 -2.46
C SER A 61 -6.31 0.38 -1.54
N CYS A 62 -6.48 0.58 -0.24
CA CYS A 62 -5.41 0.35 0.74
C CYS A 62 -5.03 -1.11 0.80
N ILE A 63 -6.03 -2.00 0.82
CA ILE A 63 -5.79 -3.45 0.78
C ILE A 63 -4.97 -3.80 -0.46
N GLY A 64 -5.39 -3.32 -1.63
CA GLY A 64 -4.70 -3.56 -2.89
C GLY A 64 -3.26 -3.07 -2.88
N PHE A 65 -3.02 -1.84 -2.40
CA PHE A 65 -1.68 -1.27 -2.35
C PHE A 65 -0.74 -2.04 -1.41
N HIS A 66 -1.23 -2.42 -0.23
CA HIS A 66 -0.40 -3.15 0.73
C HIS A 66 -0.12 -4.58 0.29
N VAL A 67 -1.09 -5.25 -0.35
CA VAL A 67 -0.86 -6.57 -0.94
C VAL A 67 0.17 -6.48 -2.06
N GLN A 68 0.09 -5.48 -2.93
CA GLN A 68 1.08 -5.27 -3.99
C GLN A 68 2.47 -5.03 -3.41
N ALA A 69 2.56 -4.24 -2.34
CA ALA A 69 3.84 -4.00 -1.66
C ALA A 69 4.42 -5.28 -1.09
N LEU A 70 3.59 -6.11 -0.46
CA LEU A 70 4.03 -7.39 0.09
C LEU A 70 4.49 -8.36 -1.01
N ILE A 71 3.82 -8.36 -2.15
CA ILE A 71 4.24 -9.17 -3.30
C ILE A 71 5.62 -8.72 -3.79
N ARG A 72 5.86 -7.40 -3.88
CA ARG A 72 7.18 -6.86 -4.26
C ARG A 72 8.27 -7.27 -3.28
N LEU A 73 7.92 -7.48 -2.02
CA LEU A 73 8.84 -7.96 -0.98
C LEU A 73 9.00 -9.48 -0.98
N LYS A 74 8.47 -10.15 -2.00
CA LYS A 74 8.54 -11.61 -2.18
C LYS A 74 7.88 -12.38 -1.04
N THR A 75 6.81 -11.83 -0.48
CA THR A 75 6.00 -12.50 0.52
C THR A 75 5.32 -13.71 -0.12
N THR A 76 5.35 -14.84 0.58
CA THR A 76 4.75 -16.07 0.06
C THR A 76 3.22 -16.00 0.19
N ARG A 77 2.55 -16.83 -0.62
CA ARG A 77 1.10 -16.97 -0.52
C ARG A 77 0.67 -17.42 0.87
N GLU A 78 1.44 -18.33 1.47
CA GLU A 78 1.17 -18.86 2.81
C GLU A 78 1.22 -17.74 3.85
N GLU A 79 2.26 -16.90 3.80
CA GLU A 79 2.39 -15.76 4.68
C GLU A 79 1.23 -14.78 4.53
N LEU A 80 0.80 -14.50 3.29
CA LEU A 80 -0.33 -13.62 3.04
C LEU A 80 -1.63 -14.17 3.59
N CYS A 81 -1.83 -15.47 3.49
CA CYS A 81 -3.03 -16.13 4.02
C CYS A 81 -3.06 -16.12 5.54
N GLU A 82 -1.93 -16.23 6.20
CA GLU A 82 -1.85 -16.21 7.67
C GLU A 82 -1.94 -14.79 8.24
N GLY A 83 -1.35 -13.85 7.55
CA GLY A 83 -1.35 -12.45 7.99
C GLY A 83 -2.71 -11.82 7.95
#